data_f02fb4c891e5b930232077ccb8b2c9e3
#
_entry.id   f02fb4c891e5b930232077ccb8b2c9e3
#
_cell.length_a   1.000
_cell.length_b   1.000
_cell.length_c   1.000
_cell.angle_alpha   90.00
_cell.angle_beta   90.00
_cell.angle_gamma   90.00
#
_symmetry.space_group_name_H-M   'P 1'
#
loop_
_entity.id
_entity.type
_entity.pdbx_description
1 polymer ?
#
loop_
_entity_poly.entity_id
_entity_poly.type
_entity_poly.pdbx_seq_one_letter_code
_entity_poly.pdbx_strand_id
1 'polypeptide(L)'
;QIGYSAQHALAPTPTAAGLLARNRPGCRMTTRERLPEAVGELPLSRLTRDRKALDLIRHIGLGTIADALALPRPELARRVGPQLAGLLDRLLGMAPDPRPSWRPPRRFRQTIELLGEIEHTTALVFPAHRLMVALCGFLRGQGSGAQRLQWHLQHRDHPDTHFAQGLL
;
A
#
# COMPACT_ATOMS: atom_id res chain seq x y z
N GLN A 1 -7.48 6.80 -16.68
CA GLN A 1 -6.28 6.10 -16.15
C GLN A 1 -5.55 7.06 -15.24
N ILE A 2 -5.25 6.64 -14.00
CA ILE A 2 -4.56 7.48 -12.98
C ILE A 2 -3.03 7.31 -13.01
N GLY A 3 -2.47 6.68 -14.07
CA GLY A 3 -1.02 6.57 -14.28
C GLY A 3 -0.28 5.60 -13.35
N TYR A 4 -0.98 4.80 -12.53
CA TYR A 4 -0.36 3.80 -11.66
C TYR A 4 -0.61 2.40 -12.20
N SER A 5 0.42 1.55 -12.13
CA SER A 5 0.30 0.11 -12.29
C SER A 5 0.33 -0.56 -10.93
N ALA A 6 -0.52 -1.55 -10.69
CA ALA A 6 -0.57 -2.29 -9.46
C ALA A 6 -0.48 -3.81 -9.71
N GLN A 7 0.31 -4.49 -8.92
CA GLN A 7 0.32 -5.95 -8.86
C GLN A 7 -0.67 -6.40 -7.78
N HIS A 8 -1.44 -7.42 -8.07
CA HIS A 8 -2.45 -7.93 -7.15
C HIS A 8 -2.40 -9.47 -7.07
N ALA A 9 -2.85 -9.99 -5.95
CA ALA A 9 -3.13 -11.42 -5.76
C ALA A 9 -4.22 -11.58 -4.70
N LEU A 10 -4.93 -12.69 -4.74
CA LEU A 10 -5.91 -13.09 -3.74
C LEU A 10 -5.36 -14.28 -2.97
N ALA A 11 -5.39 -14.23 -1.64
CA ALA A 11 -5.00 -15.33 -0.76
C ALA A 11 -5.78 -15.29 0.57
N PRO A 12 -5.84 -16.41 1.31
CA PRO A 12 -6.56 -16.51 2.58
C PRO A 12 -6.00 -15.64 3.70
N THR A 13 -4.75 -15.18 3.59
CA THR A 13 -4.11 -14.31 4.58
C THR A 13 -3.52 -13.07 3.91
N PRO A 14 -3.55 -11.90 4.58
CA PRO A 14 -2.93 -10.67 4.06
C PRO A 14 -1.43 -10.82 3.76
N THR A 15 -0.68 -11.54 4.60
CA THR A 15 0.73 -11.81 4.35
C THR A 15 0.94 -12.64 3.09
N ALA A 16 0.14 -13.70 2.88
CA ALA A 16 0.21 -14.51 1.66
C ALA A 16 -0.19 -13.71 0.42
N ALA A 17 -1.28 -12.93 0.49
CA ALA A 17 -1.72 -12.09 -0.62
C ALA A 17 -0.63 -11.09 -1.03
N GLY A 18 -0.01 -10.41 -0.05
CA GLY A 18 1.08 -9.47 -0.32
C GLY A 18 2.37 -10.14 -0.86
N LEU A 19 2.67 -11.35 -0.42
CA LEU A 19 3.81 -12.14 -0.93
C LEU A 19 3.57 -12.58 -2.37
N LEU A 20 2.39 -13.15 -2.65
CA LEU A 20 2.01 -13.61 -3.98
C LEU A 20 1.88 -12.46 -4.97
N ALA A 21 1.31 -11.32 -4.58
CA ALA A 21 1.23 -10.15 -5.45
C ALA A 21 2.61 -9.71 -5.98
N ARG A 22 3.65 -9.78 -5.15
CA ARG A 22 5.02 -9.40 -5.52
C ARG A 22 5.78 -10.45 -6.33
N ASN A 23 5.43 -11.73 -6.20
CA ASN A 23 6.21 -12.83 -6.79
C ASN A 23 5.44 -13.59 -7.88
N ARG A 24 4.12 -13.63 -7.79
CA ARG A 24 3.20 -14.30 -8.74
C ARG A 24 1.96 -13.42 -8.98
N PRO A 25 2.10 -12.25 -9.64
CA PRO A 25 0.98 -11.34 -9.89
C PRO A 25 -0.18 -12.05 -10.60
N GLY A 26 -1.42 -11.70 -10.24
CA GLY A 26 -2.61 -12.32 -10.79
C GLY A 26 -3.00 -13.65 -10.14
N CYS A 27 -2.18 -14.19 -9.22
CA CYS A 27 -2.49 -15.43 -8.52
C CYS A 27 -3.77 -15.28 -7.69
N ARG A 28 -4.66 -16.27 -7.79
CA ARG A 28 -5.91 -16.37 -7.03
C ARG A 28 -5.93 -17.67 -6.26
N MET A 29 -5.77 -17.57 -4.94
CA MET A 29 -5.82 -18.69 -4.02
C MET A 29 -6.87 -18.45 -2.95
N THR A 30 -7.82 -19.33 -2.82
CA THR A 30 -8.92 -19.20 -1.88
C THR A 30 -8.83 -20.18 -0.71
N THR A 31 -8.00 -21.22 -0.85
CA THR A 31 -7.92 -22.35 0.07
C THR A 31 -6.65 -22.27 0.90
N ARG A 32 -6.79 -22.33 2.22
CA ARG A 32 -5.65 -22.21 3.15
C ARG A 32 -4.71 -23.43 3.07
N GLU A 33 -5.26 -24.60 2.86
CA GLU A 33 -4.55 -25.87 2.80
C GLU A 33 -3.53 -25.90 1.64
N ARG A 34 -3.79 -25.16 0.58
CA ARG A 34 -2.91 -25.06 -0.59
C ARG A 34 -1.85 -23.95 -0.48
N LEU A 35 -1.87 -23.17 0.59
CA LEU A 35 -0.88 -22.11 0.79
C LEU A 35 0.56 -22.62 0.87
N PRO A 36 0.88 -23.71 1.62
CA PRO A 36 2.25 -24.22 1.69
C PRO A 36 2.81 -24.56 0.31
N GLU A 37 2.00 -25.20 -0.54
CA GLU A 37 2.37 -25.54 -1.93
C GLU A 37 2.60 -24.27 -2.77
N ALA A 38 1.69 -23.29 -2.69
CA ALA A 38 1.76 -22.09 -3.50
C ALA A 38 2.94 -21.17 -3.18
N VAL A 39 3.35 -21.13 -1.91
CA VAL A 39 4.43 -20.24 -1.46
C VAL A 39 5.75 -20.97 -1.20
N GLY A 40 5.73 -22.32 -1.17
CA GLY A 40 6.84 -23.15 -0.72
C GLY A 40 8.13 -22.91 -1.51
N GLU A 41 8.04 -22.83 -2.83
CA GLU A 41 9.19 -22.60 -3.72
C GLU A 41 9.77 -21.17 -3.62
N LEU A 42 9.03 -20.25 -3.01
CA LEU A 42 9.52 -18.87 -2.92
C LEU A 42 10.69 -18.79 -1.94
N PRO A 43 11.72 -17.99 -2.27
CA PRO A 43 12.82 -17.76 -1.37
C PRO A 43 12.34 -17.21 -0.01
N LEU A 44 12.83 -17.79 1.08
CA LEU A 44 12.47 -17.36 2.44
C LEU A 44 12.80 -15.87 2.68
N SER A 45 13.83 -15.36 2.02
CA SER A 45 14.21 -13.95 2.03
C SER A 45 13.13 -12.99 1.47
N ARG A 46 12.16 -13.48 0.70
CA ARG A 46 11.05 -12.66 0.20
C ARG A 46 9.99 -12.36 1.26
N LEU A 47 9.99 -13.11 2.35
CA LEU A 47 9.02 -12.94 3.43
C LEU A 47 9.36 -11.76 4.35
N THR A 48 10.64 -11.42 4.51
CA THR A 48 11.09 -10.34 5.39
C THR A 48 12.02 -9.37 4.67
N ARG A 49 12.10 -8.13 5.20
CA ARG A 49 13.10 -7.12 4.81
C ARG A 49 14.09 -6.83 5.93
N ASP A 50 13.96 -7.49 7.06
CA ASP A 50 14.87 -7.34 8.18
C ASP A 50 16.24 -7.94 7.83
N ARG A 51 17.28 -7.10 7.85
CA ARG A 51 18.65 -7.49 7.51
C ARG A 51 19.16 -8.61 8.41
N LYS A 52 18.90 -8.53 9.71
CA LYS A 52 19.33 -9.55 10.67
C LYS A 52 18.73 -10.92 10.36
N ALA A 53 17.43 -10.93 10.05
CA ALA A 53 16.74 -12.15 9.65
C ALA A 53 17.28 -12.69 8.31
N LEU A 54 17.58 -11.83 7.33
CA LEU A 54 18.15 -12.23 6.05
C LEU A 54 19.56 -12.83 6.20
N ASP A 55 20.39 -12.23 7.03
CA ASP A 55 21.75 -12.74 7.30
C ASP A 55 21.68 -14.09 8.02
N LEU A 56 20.76 -14.22 8.97
CA LEU A 56 20.53 -15.48 9.68
C LEU A 56 20.05 -16.59 8.72
N ILE A 57 19.07 -16.30 7.85
CA ILE A 57 18.59 -17.24 6.82
C ILE A 57 19.73 -17.75 5.95
N ARG A 58 20.64 -16.86 5.51
CA ARG A 58 21.81 -17.23 4.71
C ARG A 58 22.75 -18.14 5.47
N HIS A 59 23.03 -17.83 6.74
CA HIS A 59 23.94 -18.61 7.58
C HIS A 59 23.47 -20.04 7.84
N ILE A 60 22.14 -20.24 7.99
CA ILE A 60 21.57 -21.55 8.26
C ILE A 60 21.24 -22.35 7.01
N GLY A 61 21.45 -21.79 5.82
CA GLY A 61 21.22 -22.48 4.55
C GLY A 61 19.75 -22.76 4.21
N LEU A 62 18.79 -22.06 4.85
CA LEU A 62 17.36 -22.17 4.51
C LEU A 62 17.09 -21.33 3.25
N GLY A 63 16.91 -21.98 2.10
CA GLY A 63 16.69 -21.30 0.83
C GLY A 63 15.25 -20.86 0.61
N THR A 64 14.30 -21.75 0.87
CA THR A 64 12.89 -21.60 0.52
C THR A 64 11.98 -21.58 1.75
N ILE A 65 10.74 -21.16 1.52
CA ILE A 65 9.72 -21.24 2.57
C ILE A 65 9.43 -22.71 2.90
N ALA A 66 9.46 -23.62 1.92
CA ALA A 66 9.28 -25.06 2.17
C ALA A 66 10.34 -25.63 3.10
N ASP A 67 11.61 -25.25 2.95
CA ASP A 67 12.68 -25.67 3.85
C ASP A 67 12.41 -25.25 5.29
N ALA A 68 11.92 -24.02 5.47
CA ALA A 68 11.55 -23.52 6.79
C ALA A 68 10.31 -24.23 7.39
N LEU A 69 9.35 -24.60 6.55
CA LEU A 69 8.13 -25.31 6.97
C LEU A 69 8.39 -26.80 7.30
N ALA A 70 9.45 -27.40 6.75
CA ALA A 70 9.86 -28.76 7.07
C ALA A 70 10.44 -28.89 8.49
N LEU A 71 10.85 -27.79 9.11
CA LEU A 71 11.39 -27.79 10.47
C LEU A 71 10.27 -27.77 11.52
N PRO A 72 10.44 -28.50 12.65
CA PRO A 72 9.57 -28.35 13.80
C PRO A 72 9.51 -26.89 14.30
N ARG A 73 8.33 -26.41 14.68
CA ARG A 73 8.13 -25.02 15.10
C ARG A 73 9.09 -24.49 16.17
N PRO A 74 9.37 -25.24 17.26
CA PRO A 74 10.32 -24.79 18.28
C PRO A 74 11.74 -24.65 17.72
N GLU A 75 12.15 -25.57 16.85
CA GLU A 75 13.45 -25.55 16.21
C GLU A 75 13.57 -24.39 15.25
N LEU A 76 12.55 -24.15 14.42
CA LEU A 76 12.47 -23.02 13.54
C LEU A 76 12.62 -21.69 14.31
N ALA A 77 11.83 -21.49 15.37
CA ALA A 77 11.89 -20.27 16.19
C ALA A 77 13.26 -20.06 16.82
N ARG A 78 13.94 -21.14 17.26
CA ARG A 78 15.29 -21.08 17.82
C ARG A 78 16.33 -20.71 16.75
N ARG A 79 16.19 -21.23 15.52
CA ARG A 79 17.16 -21.01 14.44
C ARG A 79 17.01 -19.68 13.74
N VAL A 80 15.76 -19.28 13.41
CA VAL A 80 15.47 -18.06 12.62
C VAL A 80 14.91 -16.90 13.44
N GLY A 81 14.72 -17.12 14.73
CA GLY A 81 14.12 -16.13 15.63
C GLY A 81 12.59 -16.13 15.62
N PRO A 82 11.98 -15.65 16.72
CA PRO A 82 10.52 -15.68 16.90
C PRO A 82 9.78 -14.78 15.91
N GLN A 83 10.42 -13.73 15.44
CA GLN A 83 9.81 -12.79 14.49
C GLN A 83 9.54 -13.43 13.13
N LEU A 84 10.52 -14.16 12.59
CA LEU A 84 10.37 -14.85 11.30
C LEU A 84 9.45 -16.06 11.42
N ALA A 85 9.52 -16.80 12.52
CA ALA A 85 8.57 -17.87 12.80
C ALA A 85 7.14 -17.33 12.89
N GLY A 86 6.91 -16.21 13.57
CA GLY A 86 5.61 -15.54 13.63
C GLY A 86 5.12 -15.00 12.28
N LEU A 87 6.02 -14.60 11.37
CA LEU A 87 5.65 -14.24 9.99
C LEU A 87 5.16 -15.45 9.20
N LEU A 88 5.81 -16.61 9.35
CA LEU A 88 5.37 -17.87 8.75
C LEU A 88 4.02 -18.32 9.29
N ASP A 89 3.78 -18.13 10.60
CA ASP A 89 2.48 -18.43 11.20
C ASP A 89 1.35 -17.55 10.65
N ARG A 90 1.61 -16.25 10.49
CA ARG A 90 0.68 -15.33 9.82
C ARG A 90 0.48 -15.67 8.35
N LEU A 91 1.56 -16.01 7.63
CA LEU A 91 1.51 -16.45 6.23
C LEU A 91 0.54 -17.60 6.04
N LEU A 92 0.63 -18.62 6.91
CA LEU A 92 -0.20 -19.82 6.85
C LEU A 92 -1.57 -19.67 7.54
N GLY A 93 -1.81 -18.54 8.21
CA GLY A 93 -3.04 -18.30 8.98
C GLY A 93 -3.10 -19.06 10.31
N MET A 94 -1.98 -19.50 10.82
CA MET A 94 -1.87 -20.12 12.16
C MET A 94 -1.88 -19.07 13.27
N ALA A 95 -1.53 -17.83 12.96
CA ALA A 95 -1.63 -16.68 13.83
C ALA A 95 -2.47 -15.58 13.19
N PRO A 96 -3.13 -14.71 13.98
CA PRO A 96 -3.85 -13.55 13.47
C PRO A 96 -2.92 -12.63 12.68
N ASP A 97 -3.39 -12.16 11.52
CA ASP A 97 -2.67 -11.25 10.63
C ASP A 97 -3.49 -9.97 10.38
N PRO A 98 -3.81 -9.20 11.43
CA PRO A 98 -4.61 -7.99 11.29
C PRO A 98 -3.85 -6.94 10.49
N ARG A 99 -4.54 -6.32 9.53
CA ARG A 99 -4.03 -5.16 8.77
C ARG A 99 -4.91 -3.96 9.05
N PRO A 100 -4.33 -2.79 9.27
CA PRO A 100 -5.13 -1.58 9.36
C PRO A 100 -5.87 -1.40 8.03
N SER A 101 -7.19 -1.29 8.10
CA SER A 101 -7.99 -0.94 6.93
C SER A 101 -7.68 0.49 6.53
N TRP A 102 -7.43 0.70 5.24
CA TRP A 102 -7.36 2.05 4.72
C TRP A 102 -8.72 2.73 4.90
N ARG A 103 -8.69 3.92 5.50
CA ARG A 103 -9.86 4.77 5.64
C ARG A 103 -9.65 5.99 4.77
N PRO A 104 -10.55 6.28 3.83
CA PRO A 104 -10.43 7.49 3.01
C PRO A 104 -10.43 8.72 3.92
N PRO A 105 -9.61 9.73 3.62
CA PRO A 105 -9.63 10.98 4.37
C PRO A 105 -11.02 11.62 4.28
N ARG A 106 -11.49 12.20 5.37
CA ARG A 106 -12.80 12.91 5.40
C ARG A 106 -12.75 14.29 4.76
N ARG A 107 -11.55 14.79 4.47
CA ARG A 107 -11.33 16.11 3.89
C ARG A 107 -10.54 15.96 2.60
N PHE A 108 -11.03 16.63 1.57
CA PHE A 108 -10.27 16.77 0.33
C PHE A 108 -9.30 17.94 0.48
N ARG A 109 -8.05 17.69 0.16
CA ARG A 109 -7.02 18.73 0.00
C ARG A 109 -6.07 18.29 -1.10
N GLN A 110 -5.96 19.11 -2.12
CA GLN A 110 -5.01 18.87 -3.21
C GLN A 110 -4.38 20.18 -3.62
N THR A 111 -3.10 20.15 -3.93
CA THR A 111 -2.31 21.30 -4.37
C THR A 111 -1.75 21.02 -5.75
N ILE A 112 -1.71 22.02 -6.60
CA ILE A 112 -0.99 22.01 -7.88
C ILE A 112 0.05 23.10 -7.79
N GLU A 113 1.31 22.74 -7.96
CA GLU A 113 2.42 23.65 -8.16
C GLU A 113 2.45 24.08 -9.62
N LEU A 114 2.46 25.38 -9.85
CA LEU A 114 2.52 25.95 -11.19
C LEU A 114 3.99 26.21 -11.54
N LEU A 115 4.39 25.79 -12.74
CA LEU A 115 5.80 25.87 -13.19
C LEU A 115 6.27 27.28 -13.53
N GLY A 116 5.38 28.25 -13.59
CA GLY A 116 5.66 29.64 -13.88
C GLY A 116 4.64 30.56 -13.24
N GLU A 117 4.95 31.86 -13.26
CA GLU A 117 4.04 32.90 -12.79
C GLU A 117 2.85 33.05 -13.74
N ILE A 118 1.67 33.19 -13.14
CA ILE A 118 0.44 33.41 -13.88
C ILE A 118 0.02 34.86 -13.72
N GLU A 119 0.09 35.61 -14.83
CA GLU A 119 -0.30 37.02 -14.89
C GLU A 119 -1.79 37.20 -15.17
N HIS A 120 -2.45 36.20 -15.76
CA HIS A 120 -3.84 36.28 -16.15
C HIS A 120 -4.69 35.20 -15.46
N THR A 121 -5.82 35.62 -14.88
CA THR A 121 -6.76 34.71 -14.21
C THR A 121 -7.31 33.59 -15.11
N THR A 122 -7.39 33.82 -16.43
CA THR A 122 -7.82 32.83 -17.41
C THR A 122 -6.91 31.61 -17.43
N ALA A 123 -5.62 31.77 -17.16
CA ALA A 123 -4.66 30.66 -17.11
C ALA A 123 -4.89 29.76 -15.88
N LEU A 124 -5.59 30.23 -14.83
CA LEU A 124 -5.97 29.42 -13.66
C LEU A 124 -7.11 28.45 -13.96
N VAL A 125 -7.85 28.62 -15.06
CA VAL A 125 -9.01 27.77 -15.41
C VAL A 125 -8.57 26.32 -15.57
N PHE A 126 -7.44 26.06 -16.21
CA PHE A 126 -6.96 24.71 -16.45
C PHE A 126 -6.55 23.97 -15.15
N PRO A 127 -5.69 24.51 -14.28
CA PRO A 127 -5.37 23.88 -13.01
C PRO A 127 -6.59 23.79 -12.09
N ALA A 128 -7.49 24.78 -12.08
CA ALA A 128 -8.74 24.73 -11.32
C ALA A 128 -9.63 23.58 -11.78
N HIS A 129 -9.82 23.42 -13.09
CA HIS A 129 -10.58 22.31 -13.66
C HIS A 129 -10.01 20.96 -13.22
N ARG A 130 -8.69 20.79 -13.25
CA ARG A 130 -8.02 19.58 -12.80
C ARG A 130 -8.28 19.26 -11.33
N LEU A 131 -8.25 20.28 -10.46
CA LEU A 131 -8.59 20.13 -9.03
C LEU A 131 -10.07 19.79 -8.84
N MET A 132 -10.97 20.38 -9.63
CA MET A 132 -12.39 20.05 -9.57
C MET A 132 -12.69 18.62 -10.02
N VAL A 133 -12.03 18.11 -11.06
CA VAL A 133 -12.17 16.72 -11.50
C VAL A 133 -11.72 15.77 -10.37
N ALA A 134 -10.62 16.07 -9.70
CA ALA A 134 -10.14 15.28 -8.56
C ALA A 134 -11.11 15.34 -7.37
N LEU A 135 -11.68 16.51 -7.06
CA LEU A 135 -12.71 16.66 -6.03
C LEU A 135 -13.96 15.84 -6.38
N CYS A 136 -14.43 15.91 -7.62
CA CYS A 136 -15.58 15.11 -8.07
C CYS A 136 -15.34 13.61 -7.90
N GLY A 137 -14.12 13.13 -8.24
CA GLY A 137 -13.74 11.74 -8.02
C GLY A 137 -13.78 11.35 -6.55
N PHE A 138 -13.24 12.21 -5.67
CA PHE A 138 -13.24 12.01 -4.23
C PHE A 138 -14.67 11.95 -3.66
N LEU A 139 -15.53 12.89 -4.01
CA LEU A 139 -16.93 12.96 -3.55
C LEU A 139 -17.75 11.75 -4.03
N ARG A 140 -17.59 11.35 -5.29
CA ARG A 140 -18.23 10.15 -5.83
C ARG A 140 -17.79 8.89 -5.09
N GLY A 141 -16.50 8.76 -4.79
CA GLY A 141 -15.96 7.63 -4.03
C GLY A 141 -16.49 7.53 -2.60
N GLN A 142 -16.98 8.65 -2.03
CA GLN A 142 -17.59 8.71 -0.70
C GLN A 142 -19.12 8.73 -0.73
N GLY A 143 -19.76 8.78 -1.91
CA GLY A 143 -21.20 8.96 -2.03
C GLY A 143 -21.70 10.26 -1.39
N SER A 144 -20.88 11.34 -1.44
CA SER A 144 -21.14 12.60 -0.76
C SER A 144 -21.06 13.80 -1.71
N GLY A 145 -21.55 14.96 -1.25
CA GLY A 145 -21.44 16.24 -1.92
C GLY A 145 -20.64 17.25 -1.09
N ALA A 146 -20.23 18.35 -1.72
CA ALA A 146 -19.61 19.49 -1.03
C ALA A 146 -20.59 20.67 -1.02
N GLN A 147 -20.74 21.28 0.15
CA GLN A 147 -21.53 22.52 0.31
C GLN A 147 -20.64 23.77 0.27
N ARG A 148 -19.34 23.58 0.52
CA ARG A 148 -18.40 24.69 0.57
C ARG A 148 -17.09 24.28 -0.05
N LEU A 149 -16.54 25.15 -0.88
CA LEU A 149 -15.24 25.01 -1.52
C LEU A 149 -14.36 26.19 -1.14
N GLN A 150 -13.13 25.93 -0.73
CA GLN A 150 -12.12 26.95 -0.47
C GLN A 150 -10.96 26.77 -1.43
N TRP A 151 -10.57 27.85 -2.09
CA TRP A 151 -9.40 27.94 -2.92
C TRP A 151 -8.32 28.75 -2.18
N HIS A 152 -7.12 28.20 -2.16
CA HIS A 152 -5.96 28.89 -1.60
C HIS A 152 -4.98 29.15 -2.76
N LEU A 153 -4.68 30.39 -3.01
CA LEU A 153 -3.67 30.82 -3.96
C LEU A 153 -2.48 31.34 -3.17
N GLN A 154 -1.32 30.71 -3.38
CA GLN A 154 -0.10 31.09 -2.69
C GLN A 154 0.91 31.61 -3.72
N HIS A 155 1.37 32.83 -3.53
CA HIS A 155 2.43 33.44 -4.30
C HIS A 155 3.79 33.06 -3.73
N ARG A 156 4.79 32.97 -4.59
CA ARG A 156 6.15 32.58 -4.21
C ARG A 156 6.83 33.64 -3.35
N ASP A 157 6.63 34.91 -3.71
CA ASP A 157 7.31 36.07 -3.08
C ASP A 157 6.46 36.80 -2.07
N HIS A 158 5.17 36.45 -1.98
CA HIS A 158 4.25 37.02 -1.00
C HIS A 158 3.56 35.94 -0.21
N PRO A 159 3.79 35.86 1.12
CA PRO A 159 3.14 34.86 1.96
C PRO A 159 1.63 35.09 2.12
N ASP A 160 1.10 36.18 1.57
CA ASP A 160 -0.32 36.51 1.63
C ASP A 160 -1.11 35.52 0.79
N THR A 161 -1.89 34.69 1.48
CA THR A 161 -2.74 33.69 0.89
C THR A 161 -4.09 34.31 0.53
N HIS A 162 -4.40 34.38 -0.75
CA HIS A 162 -5.71 34.82 -1.20
C HIS A 162 -6.70 33.65 -1.12
N PHE A 163 -7.85 33.89 -0.49
CA PHE A 163 -8.93 32.91 -0.35
C PHE A 163 -10.09 33.29 -1.26
N ALA A 164 -10.50 32.38 -2.10
CA ALA A 164 -11.79 32.46 -2.76
C ALA A 164 -12.72 31.40 -2.17
N GLN A 165 -13.88 31.81 -1.66
CA GLN A 165 -14.89 30.92 -1.11
C GLN A 165 -16.11 30.94 -2.03
N GLY A 166 -16.48 29.77 -2.57
CA GLY A 166 -17.72 29.57 -3.33
C GLY A 166 -18.67 28.67 -2.56
N LEU A 167 -19.95 29.00 -2.58
CA LEU A 167 -21.05 28.09 -2.22
C LEU A 167 -21.46 27.36 -3.51
N LEU A 168 -21.51 26.03 -3.44
CA LEU A 168 -22.03 25.17 -4.51
C LEU A 168 -23.49 24.88 -4.26
#